data_e9d1195be5828bd6ac8aebb6648c6187
#
_entry.id   e9d1195be5828bd6ac8aebb6648c6187
#
_cell.length_a   1.000
_cell.length_b   1.000
_cell.length_c   1.000
_cell.angle_alpha   90.00
_cell.angle_beta   90.00
_cell.angle_gamma   90.00
#
_symmetry.space_group_name_H-M   'P 1'
#
loop_
_entity.id
_entity.type
_entity.pdbx_description
1 polymer ?
#
loop_
_entity_poly.entity_id
_entity_poly.type
_entity_poly.pdbx_seq_one_letter_code
_entity_poly.pdbx_strand_id
1 'polypeptide(L)'
;NPSKVPALKTQKGEKRHAYTSVIPVHRLNNAIDYALDEKKCSRRANEDSLESALHKARNEDKSEQDLFASACGCTCETAFEDMCRVKAMWHKEQGVQGFHLVQSFAASEVTPELAHQIGLEFADRLLHGNFQAVISTHLNTKCIHNHIVCAPIRGRVNPLSKRQA
;
A
#
# COMPACT_ATOMS: atom_id res chain seq x y z
N ASN A 1 8.77 -13.02 14.40
CA ASN A 1 8.92 -11.69 15.03
C ASN A 1 8.74 -10.62 13.96
N PRO A 2 7.79 -9.67 14.10
CA PRO A 2 7.69 -8.55 13.17
C PRO A 2 8.96 -7.70 13.27
N SER A 3 9.63 -7.48 12.16
CA SER A 3 10.82 -6.64 12.10
C SER A 3 10.42 -5.19 12.32
N LYS A 4 10.99 -4.57 13.36
CA LYS A 4 10.86 -3.14 13.63
C LYS A 4 11.64 -2.36 12.56
N VAL A 5 10.96 -1.60 11.73
CA VAL A 5 11.60 -0.68 10.76
C VAL A 5 11.81 0.67 11.45
N PRO A 6 13.00 1.28 11.36
CA PRO A 6 13.26 2.56 12.02
C PRO A 6 12.42 3.68 11.41
N ALA A 7 11.91 4.53 12.29
CA ALA A 7 10.99 5.62 12.00
C ALA A 7 11.62 6.75 11.17
N LEU A 8 10.82 7.33 10.28
CA LEU A 8 11.09 8.61 9.65
C LEU A 8 11.03 9.74 10.69
N LYS A 9 12.08 10.55 10.77
CA LYS A 9 12.12 11.72 11.67
C LYS A 9 11.19 12.81 11.15
N THR A 10 10.21 13.19 11.95
CA THR A 10 9.41 14.40 11.72
C THR A 10 10.09 15.63 12.32
N GLN A 11 9.74 16.83 11.85
CA GLN A 11 10.35 18.11 12.25
C GLN A 11 10.31 18.44 13.75
N LYS A 12 9.64 17.65 14.59
CA LYS A 12 9.54 17.81 16.06
C LYS A 12 10.25 16.73 16.87
N GLY A 13 11.14 15.93 16.30
CA GLY A 13 11.96 14.99 17.07
C GLY A 13 11.24 13.79 17.70
N GLU A 14 9.93 13.63 17.52
CA GLU A 14 9.20 12.45 17.99
C GLU A 14 9.47 11.26 17.07
N LYS A 15 9.95 10.17 17.67
CA LYS A 15 10.12 8.89 16.97
C LYS A 15 8.76 8.24 16.80
N ARG A 16 8.22 8.27 15.59
CA ARG A 16 7.02 7.51 15.24
C ARG A 16 7.42 6.10 14.83
N HIS A 17 6.76 5.11 15.38
CA HIS A 17 7.04 3.70 15.14
C HIS A 17 5.90 3.07 14.36
N ALA A 18 6.14 2.72 13.10
CA ALA A 18 5.25 1.87 12.35
C ALA A 18 5.64 0.40 12.53
N TYR A 19 4.64 -0.46 12.71
CA TYR A 19 4.84 -1.90 12.63
C TYR A 19 4.67 -2.35 11.18
N THR A 20 5.68 -3.07 10.67
CA THR A 20 5.62 -3.62 9.31
C THR A 20 5.66 -5.14 9.36
N SER A 21 4.70 -5.77 8.69
CA SER A 21 4.68 -7.21 8.42
C SER A 21 4.79 -7.48 6.93
N VAL A 22 5.35 -8.64 6.57
CA VAL A 22 5.52 -9.07 5.18
C VAL A 22 4.90 -10.44 5.01
N ILE A 23 4.01 -10.56 4.05
CA ILE A 23 3.22 -11.77 3.77
C ILE A 23 3.53 -12.20 2.33
N PRO A 24 4.02 -13.43 2.09
CA PRO A 24 4.13 -13.97 0.75
C PRO A 24 2.74 -14.11 0.11
N VAL A 25 2.61 -13.67 -1.14
CA VAL A 25 1.36 -13.69 -1.89
C VAL A 25 1.40 -14.79 -2.94
N HIS A 26 0.42 -15.71 -2.89
CA HIS A 26 0.22 -16.76 -3.90
C HIS A 26 -0.90 -16.43 -4.88
N ARG A 27 -1.85 -15.57 -4.49
CA ARG A 27 -2.96 -15.09 -5.33
C ARG A 27 -2.90 -13.57 -5.41
N LEU A 28 -2.24 -13.10 -6.46
CA LEU A 28 -1.93 -11.68 -6.62
C LEU A 28 -3.19 -10.82 -6.78
N ASN A 29 -4.20 -11.31 -7.53
CA ASN A 29 -5.48 -10.64 -7.70
C ASN A 29 -6.15 -10.33 -6.34
N ASN A 30 -6.27 -11.33 -5.47
CA ASN A 30 -6.93 -11.15 -4.17
C ASN A 30 -6.19 -10.12 -3.29
N ALA A 31 -4.86 -10.10 -3.35
CA ALA A 31 -4.08 -9.15 -2.57
C ALA A 31 -4.22 -7.72 -3.11
N ILE A 32 -4.25 -7.54 -4.43
CA ILE A 32 -4.45 -6.24 -5.09
C ILE A 32 -5.88 -5.75 -4.83
N ASP A 33 -6.90 -6.59 -5.04
CA ASP A 33 -8.30 -6.24 -4.82
C ASP A 33 -8.55 -5.80 -3.36
N TYR A 34 -7.94 -6.52 -2.40
CA TYR A 34 -8.03 -6.15 -1.00
C TYR A 34 -7.35 -4.82 -0.70
N ALA A 35 -6.16 -4.60 -1.24
CA ALA A 35 -5.40 -3.37 -1.01
C ALA A 35 -6.10 -2.16 -1.63
N LEU A 36 -6.65 -2.29 -2.83
CA LEU A 36 -7.29 -1.21 -3.57
C LEU A 36 -8.81 -1.09 -3.33
N ASP A 37 -9.36 -1.75 -2.30
CA ASP A 37 -10.77 -1.61 -1.93
C ASP A 37 -11.11 -0.15 -1.60
N GLU A 38 -11.80 0.53 -2.51
CA GLU A 38 -12.16 1.96 -2.40
C GLU A 38 -12.89 2.27 -1.09
N LYS A 39 -13.71 1.33 -0.58
CA LYS A 39 -14.44 1.53 0.68
C LYS A 39 -13.51 1.65 1.88
N LYS A 40 -12.30 1.10 1.79
CA LYS A 40 -11.30 1.15 2.86
C LYS A 40 -10.32 2.31 2.68
N CYS A 41 -10.01 2.66 1.43
CA CYS A 41 -9.02 3.67 1.08
C CYS A 41 -9.59 5.09 1.00
N SER A 42 -10.92 5.23 0.95
CA SER A 42 -11.57 6.54 0.85
C SER A 42 -11.69 7.19 2.23
N ARG A 43 -11.46 8.50 2.28
CA ARG A 43 -11.73 9.33 3.46
C ARG A 43 -13.17 9.16 3.96
N ARG A 44 -14.11 8.88 3.06
CA ARG A 44 -15.54 8.62 3.36
C ARG A 44 -15.78 7.29 4.09
N ALA A 45 -14.81 6.38 4.10
CA ALA A 45 -14.93 5.10 4.80
C ALA A 45 -15.04 5.25 6.33
N ASN A 46 -14.63 6.38 6.88
CA ASN A 46 -14.61 6.65 8.32
C ASN A 46 -15.76 7.54 8.80
N GLU A 47 -16.63 8.01 7.89
CA GLU A 47 -17.73 8.93 8.22
C GLU A 47 -19.07 8.19 8.26
N ASP A 48 -19.37 7.57 9.40
CA ASP A 48 -20.70 7.02 9.74
C ASP A 48 -21.69 8.13 10.17
N SER A 49 -21.72 9.27 9.49
CA SER A 49 -22.56 10.40 9.83
C SER A 49 -23.55 10.80 8.73
N LEU A 50 -24.65 11.44 9.15
CA LEU A 50 -25.66 12.03 8.27
C LEU A 50 -25.05 13.02 7.25
N GLU A 51 -23.90 13.65 7.59
CA GLU A 51 -23.12 14.50 6.70
C GLU A 51 -22.55 13.75 5.50
N SER A 52 -22.12 12.51 5.70
CA SER A 52 -21.63 11.63 4.62
C SER A 52 -22.72 11.33 3.59
N ALA A 53 -23.96 11.12 4.05
CA ALA A 53 -25.11 10.90 3.16
C ALA A 53 -25.48 12.17 2.37
N LEU A 54 -25.35 13.35 2.96
CA LEU A 54 -25.59 14.64 2.31
C LEU A 54 -24.49 15.01 1.32
N HIS A 55 -23.23 14.65 1.62
CA HIS A 55 -22.11 14.83 0.69
C HIS A 55 -22.21 13.90 -0.53
N LYS A 56 -22.67 12.65 -0.34
CA LYS A 56 -22.95 11.72 -1.45
C LYS A 56 -23.98 12.25 -2.44
N ALA A 57 -24.97 13.00 -1.94
CA ALA A 57 -26.02 13.59 -2.78
C ALA A 57 -25.57 14.84 -3.55
N ARG A 58 -24.45 15.46 -3.14
CA ARG A 58 -23.96 16.72 -3.72
C ARG A 58 -22.80 16.59 -4.71
N ASN A 59 -22.02 15.51 -4.66
CA ASN A 59 -20.83 15.36 -5.51
C ASN A 59 -20.82 13.97 -6.17
N GLU A 60 -21.25 13.90 -7.41
CA GLU A 60 -21.00 12.76 -8.32
C GLU A 60 -19.55 12.76 -8.86
N ASP A 61 -18.79 13.83 -8.67
CA ASP A 61 -17.39 13.91 -9.03
C ASP A 61 -16.53 13.35 -7.89
N LYS A 62 -16.11 12.08 -8.05
CA LYS A 62 -15.06 11.45 -7.24
C LYS A 62 -13.75 12.21 -7.51
N SER A 63 -13.39 13.17 -6.66
CA SER A 63 -12.06 13.74 -6.74
C SER A 63 -11.04 12.68 -6.35
N GLU A 64 -10.03 12.45 -7.20
CA GLU A 64 -8.89 11.55 -6.93
C GLU A 64 -8.19 11.87 -5.61
N GLN A 65 -8.39 13.08 -5.08
CA GLN A 65 -7.84 13.57 -3.82
C GLN A 65 -8.41 12.88 -2.56
N ASP A 66 -9.54 12.19 -2.67
CA ASP A 66 -10.17 11.48 -1.54
C ASP A 66 -9.80 10.00 -1.48
N LEU A 67 -9.08 9.49 -2.46
CA LEU A 67 -8.66 8.10 -2.53
C LEU A 67 -7.16 7.97 -2.26
N PHE A 68 -6.81 7.31 -1.17
CA PHE A 68 -5.41 7.06 -0.80
C PHE A 68 -4.90 5.76 -1.44
N ALA A 69 -4.76 5.77 -2.76
CA ALA A 69 -4.21 4.67 -3.55
C ALA A 69 -3.25 5.22 -4.61
N SER A 70 -2.09 4.58 -4.76
CA SER A 70 -1.04 4.93 -5.72
C SER A 70 -0.39 3.67 -6.27
N ALA A 71 0.29 3.79 -7.40
CA ALA A 71 1.01 2.68 -8.01
C ALA A 71 2.41 3.11 -8.47
N CYS A 72 3.31 2.15 -8.57
CA CYS A 72 4.67 2.32 -9.05
C CYS A 72 5.00 1.23 -10.08
N GLY A 73 5.46 1.62 -11.27
CA GLY A 73 5.75 0.70 -12.38
C GLY A 73 4.52 0.02 -13.01
N CYS A 74 3.31 0.44 -12.62
CA CYS A 74 2.02 0.06 -13.17
C CYS A 74 1.00 1.16 -12.83
N THR A 75 -0.29 0.98 -13.18
CA THR A 75 -1.38 1.79 -12.66
C THR A 75 -2.22 0.98 -11.67
N CYS A 76 -3.03 1.63 -10.83
CA CYS A 76 -3.93 0.90 -9.92
C CYS A 76 -4.91 0.01 -10.68
N GLU A 77 -5.39 0.47 -11.82
CA GLU A 77 -6.38 -0.24 -12.66
C GLU A 77 -5.79 -1.46 -13.38
N THR A 78 -4.53 -1.38 -13.79
CA THR A 78 -3.87 -2.42 -14.59
C THR A 78 -2.84 -3.25 -13.81
N ALA A 79 -2.71 -3.02 -12.51
CA ALA A 79 -1.65 -3.60 -11.69
C ALA A 79 -1.59 -5.13 -11.78
N PHE A 80 -2.73 -5.82 -11.74
CA PHE A 80 -2.78 -7.28 -11.82
C PHE A 80 -2.26 -7.78 -13.17
N GLU A 81 -2.77 -7.23 -14.27
CA GLU A 81 -2.39 -7.61 -15.62
C GLU A 81 -0.92 -7.30 -15.91
N ASP A 82 -0.44 -6.14 -15.46
CA ASP A 82 0.95 -5.73 -15.64
C ASP A 82 1.91 -6.62 -14.86
N MET A 83 1.60 -6.94 -13.62
CA MET A 83 2.40 -7.86 -12.82
C MET A 83 2.39 -9.28 -13.39
N CYS A 84 1.23 -9.77 -13.88
CA CYS A 84 1.13 -11.07 -14.54
C CYS A 84 1.94 -11.11 -15.84
N ARG A 85 1.91 -10.05 -16.64
CA ARG A 85 2.67 -9.94 -17.89
C ARG A 85 4.17 -10.04 -17.64
N VAL A 86 4.67 -9.29 -16.64
CA VAL A 86 6.08 -9.35 -16.26
C VAL A 86 6.48 -10.75 -15.80
N LYS A 87 5.62 -11.40 -14.99
CA LYS A 87 5.88 -12.77 -14.52
C LYS A 87 5.94 -13.79 -15.66
N ALA A 88 5.03 -13.69 -16.64
CA ALA A 88 5.04 -14.54 -17.81
C ALA A 88 6.33 -14.38 -18.62
N MET A 89 6.83 -13.15 -18.79
CA MET A 89 8.10 -12.89 -19.47
C MET A 89 9.30 -13.58 -18.80
N TRP A 90 9.23 -13.82 -17.48
CA TRP A 90 10.29 -14.46 -16.71
C TRP A 90 9.97 -15.91 -16.31
N HIS A 91 8.88 -16.51 -16.83
CA HIS A 91 8.42 -17.86 -16.50
C HIS A 91 8.27 -18.07 -14.98
N LYS A 92 7.62 -17.11 -14.30
CA LYS A 92 7.44 -17.08 -12.84
C LYS A 92 5.97 -17.06 -12.43
N GLU A 93 5.12 -17.75 -13.17
CA GLU A 93 3.68 -17.83 -12.91
C GLU A 93 3.32 -18.76 -11.74
N GLN A 94 4.29 -19.53 -11.23
CA GLN A 94 4.08 -20.50 -10.17
C GLN A 94 4.76 -20.09 -8.85
N GLY A 95 4.22 -20.56 -7.74
CA GLY A 95 4.78 -20.33 -6.40
C GLY A 95 4.41 -18.97 -5.82
N VAL A 96 5.34 -18.32 -5.13
CA VAL A 96 5.14 -16.97 -4.56
C VAL A 96 5.07 -15.96 -5.69
N GLN A 97 3.94 -15.27 -5.77
CA GLN A 97 3.63 -14.33 -6.84
C GLN A 97 4.09 -12.91 -6.54
N GLY A 98 4.16 -12.55 -5.28
CA GLY A 98 4.58 -11.24 -4.82
C GLY A 98 4.64 -11.19 -3.31
N PHE A 99 4.67 -9.98 -2.78
CA PHE A 99 4.68 -9.72 -1.35
C PHE A 99 3.64 -8.67 -1.00
N HIS A 100 2.98 -8.90 0.12
CA HIS A 100 2.06 -7.95 0.71
C HIS A 100 2.65 -7.45 2.03
N LEU A 101 3.03 -6.18 2.05
CA LEU A 101 3.54 -5.51 3.23
C LEU A 101 2.40 -4.71 3.88
N VAL A 102 2.27 -4.83 5.19
CA VAL A 102 1.31 -4.07 5.98
C VAL A 102 2.08 -3.22 6.97
N GLN A 103 1.91 -1.90 6.88
CA GLN A 103 2.53 -0.93 7.76
C GLN A 103 1.45 -0.25 8.60
N SER A 104 1.44 -0.51 9.90
CA SER A 104 0.40 -0.03 10.83
C SER A 104 0.92 1.06 11.73
N PHE A 105 0.09 2.07 11.99
CA PHE A 105 0.35 3.19 12.88
C PHE A 105 -0.51 3.10 14.14
N ALA A 106 -0.05 3.67 15.25
CA ALA A 106 -0.88 3.77 16.43
C ALA A 106 -2.06 4.74 16.20
N ALA A 107 -3.13 4.56 16.95
CA ALA A 107 -4.31 5.41 16.83
C ALA A 107 -3.93 6.89 17.05
N SER A 108 -4.38 7.77 16.16
CA SER A 108 -4.12 9.21 16.16
C SER A 108 -2.63 9.62 16.01
N GLU A 109 -1.75 8.69 15.64
CA GLU A 109 -0.32 8.99 15.44
C GLU A 109 -0.05 9.72 14.13
N VAL A 110 -0.84 9.43 13.10
CA VAL A 110 -0.69 10.01 11.75
C VAL A 110 -2.04 10.43 11.18
N THR A 111 -2.00 11.43 10.28
CA THR A 111 -3.15 11.74 9.42
C THR A 111 -3.15 10.79 8.20
N PRO A 112 -4.29 10.63 7.52
CA PRO A 112 -4.36 9.82 6.29
C PRO A 112 -3.32 10.20 5.25
N GLU A 113 -3.12 11.51 5.00
CA GLU A 113 -2.16 12.04 4.04
C GLU A 113 -0.73 11.67 4.43
N LEU A 114 -0.39 11.87 5.70
CA LEU A 114 0.94 11.55 6.21
C LEU A 114 1.20 10.05 6.17
N ALA A 115 0.21 9.23 6.52
CA ALA A 115 0.32 7.78 6.43
C ALA A 115 0.59 7.32 4.99
N HIS A 116 -0.15 7.89 4.04
CA HIS A 116 0.03 7.56 2.61
C HIS A 116 1.41 7.98 2.10
N GLN A 117 1.85 9.20 2.43
CA GLN A 117 3.18 9.69 2.09
C GLN A 117 4.29 8.80 2.66
N ILE A 118 4.16 8.39 3.93
CA ILE A 118 5.10 7.45 4.57
C ILE A 118 5.12 6.11 3.82
N GLY A 119 3.96 5.60 3.39
CA GLY A 119 3.84 4.38 2.60
C GLY A 119 4.56 4.48 1.26
N LEU A 120 4.40 5.60 0.55
CA LEU A 120 5.09 5.87 -0.71
C LEU A 120 6.62 5.93 -0.54
N GLU A 121 7.10 6.69 0.44
CA GLU A 121 8.54 6.79 0.73
C GLU A 121 9.14 5.45 1.16
N PHE A 122 8.39 4.68 1.97
CA PHE A 122 8.81 3.36 2.38
C PHE A 122 8.92 2.40 1.19
N ALA A 123 7.92 2.40 0.30
CA ALA A 123 7.94 1.60 -0.90
C ALA A 123 9.11 1.98 -1.82
N ASP A 124 9.33 3.26 -2.05
CA ASP A 124 10.44 3.75 -2.88
C ASP A 124 11.80 3.28 -2.34
N ARG A 125 12.04 3.49 -1.04
CA ARG A 125 13.30 3.11 -0.38
C ARG A 125 13.51 1.60 -0.29
N LEU A 126 12.44 0.80 -0.16
CA LEU A 126 12.54 -0.64 -0.03
C LEU A 126 12.65 -1.34 -1.38
N LEU A 127 11.91 -0.87 -2.37
CA LEU A 127 11.74 -1.57 -3.64
C LEU A 127 12.78 -1.16 -4.69
N HIS A 128 13.40 0.01 -4.53
CA HIS A 128 14.50 0.51 -5.38
C HIS A 128 14.22 0.39 -6.90
N GLY A 129 12.98 0.57 -7.33
CA GLY A 129 12.59 0.44 -8.74
C GLY A 129 12.64 -0.99 -9.31
N ASN A 130 12.84 -2.01 -8.48
CA ASN A 130 12.92 -3.42 -8.91
C ASN A 130 11.57 -4.16 -8.83
N PHE A 131 10.50 -3.47 -8.48
CA PHE A 131 9.16 -4.01 -8.30
C PHE A 131 8.12 -3.14 -8.97
N GLN A 132 7.06 -3.78 -9.44
CA GLN A 132 5.77 -3.11 -9.62
C GLN A 132 5.05 -3.17 -8.29
N ALA A 133 4.35 -2.10 -7.90
CA ALA A 133 3.66 -2.05 -6.62
C ALA A 133 2.39 -1.21 -6.70
N VAL A 134 1.40 -1.59 -5.89
CA VAL A 134 0.29 -0.73 -5.48
C VAL A 134 0.43 -0.41 -4.01
N ILE A 135 0.19 0.84 -3.65
CA ILE A 135 0.29 1.36 -2.29
C ILE A 135 -1.06 1.99 -1.94
N SER A 136 -1.67 1.53 -0.88
CA SER A 136 -2.94 2.08 -0.41
C SER A 136 -2.93 2.31 1.09
N THR A 137 -3.76 3.27 1.55
CA THR A 137 -3.93 3.58 2.96
C THR A 137 -5.37 3.30 3.35
N HIS A 138 -5.57 2.35 4.24
CA HIS A 138 -6.89 1.97 4.74
C HIS A 138 -7.27 2.81 5.97
N LEU A 139 -8.47 3.38 5.93
CA LEU A 139 -9.00 4.30 6.93
C LEU A 139 -10.20 3.73 7.72
N ASN A 140 -10.61 2.52 7.41
CA ASN A 140 -11.82 1.89 7.96
C ASN A 140 -11.66 1.31 9.37
N THR A 141 -10.52 1.53 10.01
CA THR A 141 -10.22 1.09 11.37
C THR A 141 -9.64 2.23 12.21
N LYS A 142 -9.63 2.06 13.54
CA LYS A 142 -9.05 3.06 14.46
C LYS A 142 -7.56 3.31 14.22
N CYS A 143 -6.85 2.31 13.71
CA CYS A 143 -5.44 2.39 13.38
C CYS A 143 -5.29 2.47 11.88
N ILE A 144 -4.81 3.59 11.37
CA ILE A 144 -4.50 3.75 9.95
C ILE A 144 -3.38 2.76 9.59
N HIS A 145 -3.50 2.12 8.43
CA HIS A 145 -2.48 1.20 7.96
C HIS A 145 -2.34 1.26 6.44
N ASN A 146 -1.10 1.13 6.00
CA ASN A 146 -0.79 1.03 4.58
C ASN A 146 -0.72 -0.43 4.16
N HIS A 147 -1.21 -0.71 2.96
CA HIS A 147 -1.03 -1.96 2.25
C HIS A 147 -0.16 -1.70 1.03
N ILE A 148 0.94 -2.43 0.91
CA ILE A 148 1.84 -2.36 -0.24
C ILE A 148 1.91 -3.75 -0.84
N VAL A 149 1.26 -3.96 -1.99
CA VAL A 149 1.33 -5.22 -2.73
C VAL A 149 2.33 -5.03 -3.86
N CYS A 150 3.39 -5.82 -3.88
CA CYS A 150 4.44 -5.69 -4.86
C CYS A 150 4.85 -7.03 -5.49
N ALA A 151 5.25 -6.97 -6.75
CA ALA A 151 5.79 -8.09 -7.51
C ALA A 151 7.11 -7.68 -8.16
N PRO A 152 8.16 -8.56 -8.15
CA PRO A 152 9.43 -8.25 -8.75
C PRO A 152 9.33 -8.09 -10.27
N ILE A 153 10.05 -7.10 -10.81
CA ILE A 153 10.15 -6.87 -12.27
C ILE A 153 11.13 -7.86 -12.90
N ARG A 154 12.11 -8.37 -12.13
CA ARG A 154 13.16 -9.29 -12.60
C ARG A 154 13.32 -10.46 -11.62
N GLY A 155 13.33 -11.68 -12.15
CA GLY A 155 13.78 -12.89 -11.45
C GLY A 155 13.26 -13.09 -10.02
N ARG A 156 14.06 -13.74 -9.17
CA ARG A 156 13.77 -13.91 -7.74
C ARG A 156 14.40 -12.77 -6.94
N VAL A 157 13.65 -11.72 -6.67
CA VAL A 157 14.10 -10.63 -5.79
C VAL A 157 13.23 -10.64 -4.54
N ASN A 158 13.83 -10.72 -3.38
CA ASN A 158 13.15 -10.55 -2.10
C ASN A 158 13.30 -9.08 -1.68
N PRO A 159 12.22 -8.34 -1.45
CA PRO A 159 12.29 -6.93 -1.06
C PRO A 159 13.04 -6.70 0.26
N LEU A 160 13.16 -7.73 1.10
CA LEU A 160 13.88 -7.67 2.38
C LEU A 160 15.31 -8.25 2.30
N SER A 161 15.81 -8.60 1.12
CA SER A 161 17.16 -9.15 0.99
C SER A 161 18.20 -8.06 1.18
N LYS A 162 19.13 -8.27 2.12
CA LYS A 162 20.25 -7.35 2.42
C LYS A 162 21.28 -7.21 1.29
N ARG A 163 21.10 -7.85 0.13
CA ARG A 163 22.04 -7.87 -0.97
C ARG A 163 21.81 -6.79 -2.03
N GLN A 164 20.99 -5.79 -1.77
CA GLN A 164 20.75 -4.68 -2.70
C GLN A 164 21.31 -3.36 -2.12
N ALA A 165 22.50 -3.46 -1.50
CA ALA A 165 23.30 -2.30 -1.20
C ALA A 165 24.30 -2.06 -2.34
#